data_a87d12fb4fec8851ded3268e3e120d5f
#
_entry.id   a87d12fb4fec8851ded3268e3e120d5f
#
_cell.length_a   1.000
_cell.length_b   1.000
_cell.length_c   1.000
_cell.angle_alpha   90.00
_cell.angle_beta   90.00
_cell.angle_gamma   90.00
#
_symmetry.space_group_name_H-M   'P 1'
#
loop_
_entity.id
_entity.type
_entity.pdbx_description
1 polymer ?
#
loop_
_entity_poly.entity_id
_entity_poly.type
_entity_poly.pdbx_seq_one_letter_code
_entity_poly.pdbx_strand_id
1 'polypeptide(L)'
;MNKWIEKNKQQYGNRIVALENIIKTQVKASGKSNQFTSDMLVALKSGRKITPKMEAAIDSIIKRNKPEEMVKRVQWVESVVPKILMVTNLVEDTNWSSGYKRGKEYFLNSIMKQATNNMRLSKKQMDCVNKIYKQAVNNIKKNKNKS
;
A
#
# COMPACT_ATOMS: atom_id res chain seq x y z
N MET A 1 3.86 28.57 -27.79
CA MET A 1 3.45 27.72 -26.67
C MET A 1 2.07 27.12 -26.94
N ASN A 2 1.85 25.86 -26.58
CA ASN A 2 0.58 25.19 -26.84
C ASN A 2 -0.52 25.78 -25.95
N LYS A 3 -1.60 26.24 -26.58
CA LYS A 3 -2.77 26.83 -25.91
C LYS A 3 -3.37 25.91 -24.83
N TRP A 4 -3.39 24.62 -25.11
CA TRP A 4 -3.95 23.63 -24.18
C TRP A 4 -3.06 23.41 -22.96
N ILE A 5 -1.74 23.48 -23.10
CA ILE A 5 -0.79 23.41 -21.99
C ILE A 5 -1.02 24.59 -21.04
N GLU A 6 -1.14 25.81 -21.58
CA GLU A 6 -1.43 27.01 -20.79
C GLU A 6 -2.75 26.90 -20.06
N LYS A 7 -3.78 26.40 -20.74
CA LYS A 7 -5.12 26.24 -20.17
C LYS A 7 -5.08 25.28 -18.97
N ASN A 8 -4.40 24.12 -19.12
CA ASN A 8 -4.27 23.16 -18.04
C ASN A 8 -3.47 23.75 -16.88
N LYS A 9 -2.41 24.48 -17.17
CA LYS A 9 -1.58 25.13 -16.16
C LYS A 9 -2.39 26.13 -15.32
N GLN A 10 -3.25 26.92 -15.96
CA GLN A 10 -4.11 27.86 -15.26
C GLN A 10 -5.21 27.16 -14.46
N GLN A 11 -5.86 26.15 -15.05
CA GLN A 11 -6.98 25.46 -14.44
C GLN A 11 -6.56 24.48 -13.36
N TYR A 12 -5.44 23.77 -13.56
CA TYR A 12 -5.00 22.66 -12.69
C TYR A 12 -3.63 22.92 -12.06
N GLY A 13 -3.17 24.17 -12.01
CA GLY A 13 -1.84 24.49 -11.48
C GLY A 13 -1.58 23.94 -10.10
N ASN A 14 -2.55 24.05 -9.18
CA ASN A 14 -2.43 23.52 -7.82
C ASN A 14 -2.29 22.01 -7.82
N ARG A 15 -3.03 21.32 -8.69
CA ARG A 15 -2.96 19.85 -8.80
C ARG A 15 -1.63 19.40 -9.38
N ILE A 16 -1.09 20.16 -10.35
CA ILE A 16 0.23 19.88 -10.94
C ILE A 16 1.31 19.93 -9.87
N VAL A 17 1.33 20.99 -9.07
CA VAL A 17 2.30 21.17 -7.98
C VAL A 17 2.16 20.05 -6.95
N ALA A 18 0.92 19.71 -6.57
CA ALA A 18 0.65 18.65 -5.60
C ALA A 18 1.17 17.29 -6.10
N LEU A 19 0.91 16.94 -7.36
CA LEU A 19 1.38 15.69 -7.95
C LEU A 19 2.91 15.65 -8.07
N GLU A 20 3.55 16.77 -8.43
CA GLU A 20 5.01 16.86 -8.47
C GLU A 20 5.62 16.57 -7.10
N ASN A 21 5.06 17.14 -6.04
CA ASN A 21 5.53 16.92 -4.68
C ASN A 21 5.32 15.48 -4.23
N ILE A 22 4.18 14.89 -4.57
CA ILE A 22 3.88 13.49 -4.28
C ILE A 22 4.90 12.56 -4.96
N ILE A 23 5.19 12.80 -6.23
CA ILE A 23 6.16 12.00 -7.00
C ILE A 23 7.55 12.12 -6.37
N LYS A 24 7.99 13.32 -6.00
CA LYS A 24 9.28 13.53 -5.34
C LYS A 24 9.37 12.73 -4.04
N THR A 25 8.29 12.73 -3.25
CA THR A 25 8.21 11.97 -2.00
C THR A 25 8.29 10.47 -2.27
N GLN A 26 7.56 9.97 -3.27
CA GLN A 26 7.57 8.56 -3.64
C GLN A 26 8.95 8.10 -4.11
N VAL A 27 9.61 8.89 -4.96
CA VAL A 27 10.95 8.58 -5.44
C VAL A 27 11.96 8.57 -4.30
N LYS A 28 11.87 9.53 -3.39
CA LYS A 28 12.76 9.61 -2.22
C LYS A 28 12.59 8.41 -1.30
N ALA A 29 11.36 7.93 -1.12
CA ALA A 29 11.06 6.83 -0.20
C ALA A 29 11.37 5.44 -0.80
N SER A 30 11.08 5.22 -2.09
CA SER A 30 11.17 3.90 -2.71
C SER A 30 12.01 3.83 -3.99
N GLY A 31 12.54 4.97 -4.45
CA GLY A 31 13.30 5.03 -5.70
C GLY A 31 12.44 5.09 -6.97
N LYS A 32 11.13 4.93 -6.84
CA LYS A 32 10.19 4.93 -7.97
C LYS A 32 8.92 5.69 -7.63
N SER A 33 8.36 6.38 -8.63
CA SER A 33 7.03 6.97 -8.50
C SER A 33 5.95 5.94 -8.88
N ASN A 34 4.73 6.16 -8.42
CA ASN A 34 3.58 5.39 -8.86
C ASN A 34 3.31 5.74 -10.34
N GLN A 35 3.20 4.73 -11.21
CA GLN A 35 3.04 4.93 -12.65
C GLN A 35 1.77 5.73 -12.97
N PHE A 36 0.67 5.43 -12.31
CA PHE A 36 -0.60 6.13 -12.54
C PHE A 36 -0.49 7.61 -12.18
N THR A 37 0.16 7.92 -11.05
CA THR A 37 0.39 9.32 -10.62
C THR A 37 1.24 10.07 -11.64
N SER A 38 2.31 9.43 -12.13
CA SER A 38 3.18 10.01 -13.16
C SER A 38 2.42 10.24 -14.46
N ASP A 39 1.57 9.30 -14.88
CA ASP A 39 0.76 9.41 -16.09
C ASP A 39 -0.22 10.58 -15.99
N MET A 40 -0.84 10.78 -14.83
CA MET A 40 -1.75 11.91 -14.61
C MET A 40 -1.01 13.24 -14.68
N LEU A 41 0.19 13.33 -14.13
CA LEU A 41 1.01 14.54 -14.21
C LEU A 41 1.40 14.84 -15.66
N VAL A 42 1.81 13.84 -16.42
CA VAL A 42 2.14 13.98 -17.85
C VAL A 42 0.92 14.48 -18.63
N ALA A 43 -0.26 13.94 -18.36
CA ALA A 43 -1.50 14.36 -19.04
C ALA A 43 -1.79 15.85 -18.77
N LEU A 44 -1.65 16.30 -17.53
CA LEU A 44 -1.86 17.70 -17.16
C LEU A 44 -0.85 18.62 -17.84
N LYS A 45 0.43 18.26 -17.81
CA LYS A 45 1.51 19.07 -18.38
C LYS A 45 1.52 19.10 -19.90
N SER A 46 1.03 18.05 -20.54
CA SER A 46 1.03 17.96 -22.01
C SER A 46 -0.19 18.61 -22.66
N GLY A 47 -1.11 19.15 -21.89
CA GLY A 47 -2.28 19.82 -22.41
C GLY A 47 -3.41 18.91 -22.85
N ARG A 48 -3.40 17.66 -22.38
CA ARG A 48 -4.48 16.70 -22.66
C ARG A 48 -5.78 17.14 -22.00
N LYS A 49 -6.90 16.78 -22.61
CA LYS A 49 -8.22 17.00 -22.03
C LYS A 49 -8.36 16.14 -20.77
N ILE A 50 -8.71 16.77 -19.66
CA ILE A 50 -8.91 16.07 -18.38
C ILE A 50 -10.40 15.80 -18.22
N THR A 51 -10.77 14.52 -18.23
CA THR A 51 -12.15 14.10 -18.02
C THR A 51 -12.53 14.24 -16.54
N PRO A 52 -13.83 14.34 -16.20
CA PRO A 52 -14.26 14.35 -14.80
C PRO A 52 -13.76 13.14 -14.02
N LYS A 53 -13.66 11.99 -14.67
CA LYS A 53 -13.15 10.75 -14.06
C LYS A 53 -11.65 10.87 -13.73
N MET A 54 -10.87 11.46 -14.63
CA MET A 54 -9.44 11.73 -14.40
C MET A 54 -9.25 12.75 -13.27
N GLU A 55 -10.06 13.80 -13.25
CA GLU A 55 -10.00 14.81 -12.19
C GLU A 55 -10.31 14.20 -10.83
N ALA A 56 -11.33 13.36 -10.74
CA ALA A 56 -11.68 12.65 -9.50
C ALA A 56 -10.53 11.74 -9.05
N ALA A 57 -9.87 11.04 -9.98
CA ALA A 57 -8.73 10.18 -9.67
C ALA A 57 -7.54 10.99 -9.14
N ILE A 58 -7.25 12.14 -9.77
CA ILE A 58 -6.19 13.06 -9.33
C ILE A 58 -6.49 13.56 -7.92
N ASP A 59 -7.70 14.00 -7.64
CA ASP A 59 -8.09 14.50 -6.33
C ASP A 59 -8.01 13.40 -5.27
N SER A 60 -8.33 12.16 -5.60
CA SER A 60 -8.15 11.01 -4.70
C SER A 60 -6.68 10.78 -4.35
N ILE A 61 -5.78 10.88 -5.34
CA ILE A 61 -4.35 10.74 -5.13
C ILE A 61 -3.85 11.83 -4.16
N ILE A 62 -4.25 13.07 -4.40
CA ILE A 62 -3.86 14.22 -3.56
C ILE A 62 -4.37 14.02 -2.14
N LYS A 63 -5.63 13.62 -1.98
CA LYS A 63 -6.24 13.39 -0.67
C LYS A 63 -5.50 12.30 0.13
N ARG A 64 -5.17 11.19 -0.52
CA ARG A 64 -4.47 10.07 0.14
C ARG A 64 -3.05 10.43 0.57
N ASN A 65 -2.44 11.42 -0.08
CA ASN A 65 -1.06 11.81 0.21
C ASN A 65 -0.95 13.11 1.01
N LYS A 66 -2.03 13.58 1.61
CA LYS A 66 -1.97 14.71 2.55
C LYS A 66 -1.14 14.32 3.77
N PRO A 67 -0.40 15.26 4.37
CA PRO A 67 0.43 14.96 5.55
C PRO A 67 -0.32 14.22 6.65
N GLU A 68 -1.55 14.60 6.95
CA GLU A 68 -2.40 13.97 7.97
C GLU A 68 -2.69 12.51 7.63
N GLU A 69 -3.01 12.23 6.37
CA GLU A 69 -3.29 10.87 5.92
C GLU A 69 -2.00 10.03 5.89
N MET A 70 -0.88 10.63 5.53
CA MET A 70 0.41 9.95 5.54
C MET A 70 0.83 9.56 6.96
N VAL A 71 0.60 10.42 7.95
CA VAL A 71 0.87 10.10 9.35
C VAL A 71 0.05 8.88 9.79
N LYS A 72 -1.24 8.86 9.47
CA LYS A 72 -2.12 7.73 9.78
C LYS A 72 -1.63 6.43 9.13
N ARG A 73 -1.19 6.50 7.88
CA ARG A 73 -0.68 5.34 7.15
C ARG A 73 0.62 4.81 7.75
N VAL A 74 1.54 5.70 8.10
CA VAL A 74 2.79 5.32 8.76
C VAL A 74 2.49 4.64 10.08
N GLN A 75 1.59 5.20 10.90
CA GLN A 75 1.17 4.61 12.16
C GLN A 75 0.55 3.23 11.96
N TRP A 76 -0.28 3.08 10.92
CA TRP A 76 -0.88 1.80 10.57
C TRP A 76 0.19 0.76 10.20
N VAL A 77 1.17 1.14 9.37
CA VAL A 77 2.28 0.25 8.98
C VAL A 77 3.08 -0.17 10.22
N GLU A 78 3.39 0.77 11.10
CA GLU A 78 4.11 0.50 12.36
C GLU A 78 3.37 -0.47 13.26
N SER A 79 2.03 -0.52 13.19
CA SER A 79 1.22 -1.45 13.97
C SER A 79 1.05 -2.80 13.29
N VAL A 80 0.95 -2.81 11.95
CA VAL A 80 0.68 -4.03 11.16
C VAL A 80 1.93 -4.87 10.93
N VAL A 81 3.08 -4.26 10.68
CA VAL A 81 4.32 -5.00 10.39
C VAL A 81 4.71 -5.93 11.55
N PRO A 82 4.75 -5.46 12.82
CA PRO A 82 5.03 -6.37 13.94
C PRO A 82 4.01 -7.49 14.07
N LYS A 83 2.73 -7.23 13.78
CA LYS A 83 1.67 -8.25 13.81
C LYS A 83 1.94 -9.34 12.77
N ILE A 84 2.29 -8.98 11.54
CA ILE A 84 2.58 -9.94 10.47
C ILE A 84 3.82 -10.77 10.82
N LEU A 85 4.85 -10.13 11.37
CA LEU A 85 6.06 -10.83 11.84
C LEU A 85 5.74 -11.81 12.94
N MET A 86 4.90 -11.43 13.90
CA MET A 86 4.44 -12.31 14.97
C MET A 86 3.72 -13.54 14.41
N VAL A 87 2.81 -13.33 13.42
CA VAL A 87 2.08 -14.44 12.79
C VAL A 87 3.04 -15.37 12.06
N THR A 88 4.04 -14.83 11.37
CA THR A 88 5.08 -15.62 10.68
C THR A 88 5.84 -16.50 11.67
N ASN A 89 6.23 -15.95 12.82
CA ASN A 89 6.92 -16.70 13.87
C ASN A 89 6.03 -17.79 14.45
N LEU A 90 4.74 -17.51 14.63
CA LEU A 90 3.79 -18.52 15.11
C LEU A 90 3.67 -19.69 14.13
N VAL A 91 3.66 -19.40 12.83
CA VAL A 91 3.61 -20.45 11.79
C VAL A 91 4.83 -21.37 11.91
N GLU A 92 6.01 -20.82 12.15
CA GLU A 92 7.23 -21.62 12.35
C GLU A 92 7.12 -22.54 13.56
N ASP A 93 6.44 -22.11 14.62
CA ASP A 93 6.29 -22.87 15.86
C ASP A 93 5.19 -23.94 15.79
N THR A 94 4.40 -23.98 14.71
CA THR A 94 3.39 -25.04 14.54
C THR A 94 4.03 -26.37 14.19
N ASN A 95 3.25 -27.46 14.31
CA ASN A 95 3.66 -28.78 13.84
C ASN A 95 3.21 -29.07 12.41
N TRP A 96 2.79 -28.06 11.68
CA TRP A 96 2.41 -28.20 10.26
C TRP A 96 3.59 -28.73 9.43
N SER A 97 3.28 -29.40 8.33
CA SER A 97 4.32 -29.89 7.42
C SER A 97 5.16 -28.73 6.85
N SER A 98 6.39 -29.02 6.45
CA SER A 98 7.30 -28.02 5.87
C SER A 98 6.70 -27.33 4.66
N GLY A 99 6.03 -28.09 3.79
CA GLY A 99 5.39 -27.53 2.59
C GLY A 99 4.25 -26.58 2.95
N TYR A 100 3.43 -26.93 3.93
CA TYR A 100 2.31 -26.10 4.38
C TYR A 100 2.82 -24.81 5.02
N LYS A 101 3.83 -24.90 5.91
CA LYS A 101 4.46 -23.72 6.51
C LYS A 101 5.03 -22.78 5.45
N ARG A 102 5.73 -23.35 4.47
CA ARG A 102 6.37 -22.57 3.40
C ARG A 102 5.33 -21.78 2.60
N GLY A 103 4.19 -22.38 2.31
CA GLY A 103 3.08 -21.69 1.64
C GLY A 103 2.54 -20.52 2.42
N LYS A 104 2.36 -20.70 3.74
CA LYS A 104 1.89 -19.64 4.63
C LYS A 104 2.92 -18.52 4.76
N GLU A 105 4.19 -18.87 4.90
CA GLU A 105 5.29 -17.88 4.98
C GLU A 105 5.41 -17.07 3.70
N TYR A 106 5.28 -17.73 2.55
CA TYR A 106 5.29 -17.04 1.26
C TYR A 106 4.17 -16.02 1.17
N PHE A 107 2.96 -16.41 1.57
CA PHE A 107 1.80 -15.51 1.60
C PHE A 107 2.04 -14.33 2.53
N LEU A 108 2.51 -14.61 3.77
CA LEU A 108 2.75 -13.57 4.77
C LEU A 108 3.85 -12.60 4.32
N ASN A 109 4.90 -13.09 3.66
CA ASN A 109 5.94 -12.22 3.10
C ASN A 109 5.40 -11.33 2.00
N SER A 110 4.52 -11.86 1.15
CA SER A 110 3.85 -11.07 0.10
C SER A 110 2.98 -9.97 0.71
N ILE A 111 2.22 -10.31 1.76
CA ILE A 111 1.38 -9.35 2.49
C ILE A 111 2.25 -8.27 3.16
N MET A 112 3.38 -8.66 3.74
CA MET A 112 4.33 -7.74 4.35
C MET A 112 4.83 -6.70 3.33
N LYS A 113 5.22 -7.16 2.15
CA LYS A 113 5.68 -6.28 1.07
C LYS A 113 4.59 -5.31 0.64
N GLN A 114 3.36 -5.79 0.48
CA GLN A 114 2.23 -4.94 0.10
C GLN A 114 1.91 -3.92 1.19
N ALA A 115 1.91 -4.32 2.46
CA ALA A 115 1.67 -3.42 3.58
C ALA A 115 2.73 -2.32 3.63
N THR A 116 3.99 -2.67 3.42
CA THR A 116 5.10 -1.70 3.46
C THR A 116 5.08 -0.77 2.25
N ASN A 117 4.87 -1.31 1.04
CA ASN A 117 4.95 -0.55 -0.20
C ASN A 117 3.71 0.31 -0.43
N ASN A 118 2.52 -0.24 -0.18
CA ASN A 118 1.25 0.43 -0.47
C ASN A 118 0.65 1.12 0.76
N MET A 119 1.20 0.86 1.94
CA MET A 119 0.71 1.39 3.22
C MET A 119 -0.77 1.09 3.45
N ARG A 120 -1.24 -0.05 2.92
CA ARG A 120 -2.60 -0.53 3.14
C ARG A 120 -2.72 -1.99 2.74
N LEU A 121 -3.71 -2.65 3.32
CA LEU A 121 -4.13 -4.01 2.93
C LEU A 121 -5.64 -4.00 2.79
N SER A 122 -6.17 -4.86 1.91
CA SER A 122 -7.62 -5.03 1.79
C SER A 122 -8.16 -5.74 3.03
N LYS A 123 -9.45 -5.59 3.28
CA LYS A 123 -10.14 -6.32 4.36
C LYS A 123 -9.93 -7.82 4.20
N LYS A 124 -10.03 -8.33 2.97
CA LYS A 124 -9.85 -9.75 2.65
C LYS A 124 -8.45 -10.22 3.02
N GLN A 125 -7.41 -9.41 2.73
CA GLN A 125 -6.03 -9.72 3.08
C GLN A 125 -5.85 -9.77 4.61
N MET A 126 -6.40 -8.80 5.33
CA MET A 126 -6.35 -8.77 6.80
C MET A 126 -7.09 -9.94 7.41
N ASP A 127 -8.25 -10.31 6.86
CA ASP A 127 -9.00 -11.48 7.31
C ASP A 127 -8.19 -12.76 7.15
N CYS A 128 -7.46 -12.90 6.05
CA CYS A 128 -6.58 -14.05 5.82
C CYS A 128 -5.43 -14.10 6.84
N VAL A 129 -4.81 -12.97 7.14
CA VAL A 129 -3.76 -12.90 8.17
C VAL A 129 -4.32 -13.31 9.53
N ASN A 130 -5.49 -12.79 9.90
CA ASN A 130 -6.14 -13.13 11.17
C ASN A 130 -6.52 -14.61 11.24
N LYS A 131 -6.96 -15.19 10.13
CA LYS A 131 -7.29 -16.62 10.04
C LYS A 131 -6.04 -17.48 10.28
N ILE A 132 -4.92 -17.14 9.65
CA ILE A 132 -3.66 -17.84 9.85
C ILE A 132 -3.22 -17.73 11.31
N TYR A 133 -3.34 -16.54 11.90
CA TYR A 133 -3.04 -16.32 13.32
C TYR A 133 -3.82 -17.28 14.21
N LYS A 134 -5.13 -17.34 14.06
CA LYS A 134 -6.00 -18.22 14.86
C LYS A 134 -5.65 -19.67 14.67
N GLN A 135 -5.41 -20.10 13.43
CA GLN A 135 -5.06 -21.48 13.12
C GLN A 135 -3.73 -21.89 13.77
N ALA A 136 -2.72 -21.00 13.68
CA ALA A 136 -1.41 -21.26 14.26
C ALA A 136 -1.48 -21.34 15.79
N VAL A 137 -2.18 -20.39 16.43
CA VAL A 137 -2.36 -20.39 17.89
C VAL A 137 -3.06 -21.67 18.36
N ASN A 138 -4.13 -22.07 17.68
CA ASN A 138 -4.86 -23.29 18.02
C ASN A 138 -3.99 -24.53 17.87
N ASN A 139 -3.19 -24.60 16.82
CA ASN A 139 -2.27 -25.72 16.62
C ASN A 139 -1.24 -25.81 17.74
N ILE A 140 -0.62 -24.70 18.12
CA ILE A 140 0.38 -24.64 19.19
C ILE A 140 -0.24 -25.04 20.53
N LYS A 141 -1.43 -24.56 20.85
CA LYS A 141 -2.16 -24.89 22.07
C LYS A 141 -2.46 -26.39 22.15
N LYS A 142 -2.93 -26.99 21.05
CA LYS A 142 -3.21 -28.43 21.00
C LYS A 142 -1.96 -29.25 21.24
N ASN A 143 -0.83 -28.85 20.70
CA ASN A 143 0.44 -29.56 20.86
C ASN A 143 0.95 -29.47 22.28
N LYS A 144 0.80 -28.35 22.96
CA LYS A 144 1.17 -28.18 24.37
C LYS A 144 0.33 -29.08 25.26
N ASN A 145 -0.95 -29.27 24.93
CA ASN A 145 -1.86 -30.11 25.72
C ASN A 145 -1.63 -31.60 25.49
N LYS A 146 -0.91 -31.99 24.43
CA LYS A 146 -0.63 -33.39 24.12
C LYS A 146 0.69 -33.94 24.73
N SER A 147 1.50 -33.06 25.27
CA SER A 147 2.80 -33.46 25.86
C SER A 147 2.68 -33.83 27.35
#